data_0cde7d115f71a023be0956c19a5772ce
#
_entry.id   0cde7d115f71a023be0956c19a5772ce
#
_cell.length_a   1.000
_cell.length_b   1.000
_cell.length_c   1.000
_cell.angle_alpha   90.00
_cell.angle_beta   90.00
_cell.angle_gamma   90.00
#
_symmetry.space_group_name_H-M   'P 1'
#
loop_
_entity.id
_entity.type
_entity.pdbx_description
1 polymer ?
#
loop_
_entity_poly.entity_id
_entity_poly.type
_entity_poly.pdbx_seq_one_letter_code
_entity_poly.pdbx_strand_id
1 'polypeptide(L)'
;MRIQETFEQDKDKIANKYHKQGEPFDAYRRMAYHGYDFDETTGKSDEEILAGLRALKEKISALPHPVQKARAVEYVLDNTKTDVNGQDYFPGVYSLNRLANAVTQDVWQKEVFEKILPRTNEEMRKMNESGAIAIWADFDHVVPDWQAVLSLGFPGLLSRAEKYKKLHEKNKTLTAEKQAFFDAIIIEYSAILRFFDRLISYTETRKKREPESEKLPVVSACLKEVRAGAPQSTYGALMTIYMYFILCECFDSYQVRSLGNGLDSTLYPFYERDLRSGAYTREEIGELLKYFLFQWQAIGNYWGQPFYLGGTNADGSEKYNDLSYLILETYDKIGIYNPKIQLKINKNTPEKLLNFVFDMVRRGKNSFAFMCEPGMAKAMRSYGATEEESREADIRGCYETGVRANEVSSATGYVNAAKAVEYVFFNGYDKKLHEVFGLRTGEIGGENGVDACRINDEKSGNAPFETFEKFYAAVKAQLKALLEKTMRVADEYEKYFSYINPSLMYSATVEGALEKGKDAYQNGVKYNNSSVLTAGFATLTDAVSAVKEFV
;
A
#
# COMPACT_ATOMS: atom_id res chain seq x y z
N MET A 1 16.47 -18.73 -22.96
CA MET A 1 17.09 -19.17 -21.69
C MET A 1 16.00 -19.86 -20.90
N ARG A 2 16.25 -21.02 -20.33
CA ARG A 2 15.23 -21.78 -19.60
C ARG A 2 15.27 -21.46 -18.12
N ILE A 3 14.09 -21.49 -17.48
CA ILE A 3 13.95 -21.37 -16.03
C ILE A 3 14.14 -22.77 -15.45
N GLN A 4 14.98 -22.87 -14.42
CA GLN A 4 15.25 -24.15 -13.75
C GLN A 4 14.32 -24.34 -12.55
N GLU A 5 13.84 -25.56 -12.37
CA GLU A 5 13.03 -25.97 -11.22
C GLU A 5 13.91 -26.22 -9.99
N THR A 6 14.36 -25.15 -9.34
CA THR A 6 15.30 -25.21 -8.21
C THR A 6 14.77 -24.51 -6.94
N PHE A 7 13.52 -24.06 -6.93
CA PHE A 7 12.94 -23.31 -5.80
C PHE A 7 13.11 -24.05 -4.46
N GLU A 8 12.85 -25.36 -4.42
CA GLU A 8 12.95 -26.13 -3.18
C GLU A 8 14.37 -26.18 -2.61
N GLN A 9 15.40 -26.02 -3.46
CA GLN A 9 16.81 -25.97 -3.05
C GLN A 9 17.21 -24.57 -2.57
N ASP A 10 16.56 -23.54 -3.09
CA ASP A 10 16.92 -22.14 -2.90
C ASP A 10 16.10 -21.42 -1.81
N LYS A 11 14.90 -21.92 -1.51
CA LYS A 11 13.91 -21.25 -0.65
C LYS A 11 14.45 -20.83 0.72
N ASP A 12 15.31 -21.62 1.34
CA ASP A 12 15.86 -21.29 2.67
C ASP A 12 16.79 -20.07 2.61
N LYS A 13 17.53 -19.90 1.50
CA LYS A 13 18.33 -18.69 1.28
C LYS A 13 17.48 -17.48 1.00
N ILE A 14 16.43 -17.64 0.18
CA ILE A 14 15.49 -16.55 -0.09
C ILE A 14 14.78 -16.12 1.19
N ALA A 15 14.37 -17.08 2.05
CA ALA A 15 13.73 -16.80 3.33
C ALA A 15 14.58 -15.92 4.25
N ASN A 16 15.90 -16.07 4.19
CA ASN A 16 16.85 -15.32 5.00
C ASN A 16 17.38 -14.05 4.31
N LYS A 17 16.84 -13.69 3.15
CA LYS A 17 17.29 -12.54 2.34
C LYS A 17 17.20 -11.21 3.09
N TYR A 18 16.15 -11.03 3.90
CA TYR A 18 15.85 -9.78 4.60
C TYR A 18 15.92 -9.91 6.13
N HIS A 19 16.22 -11.12 6.64
CA HIS A 19 16.26 -11.42 8.07
C HIS A 19 17.52 -12.19 8.41
N LYS A 20 18.05 -12.00 9.61
CA LYS A 20 19.01 -12.94 10.17
C LYS A 20 18.26 -14.17 10.64
N GLN A 21 18.83 -15.34 10.34
CA GLN A 21 18.29 -16.61 10.81
C GLN A 21 18.17 -16.60 12.35
N GLY A 22 16.97 -16.93 12.86
CA GLY A 22 16.70 -16.96 14.29
C GLY A 22 16.30 -15.63 14.92
N GLU A 23 16.26 -14.52 14.16
CA GLU A 23 15.66 -13.28 14.68
C GLU A 23 14.13 -13.41 14.74
N PRO A 24 13.48 -13.00 15.84
CA PRO A 24 12.03 -12.98 15.92
C PRO A 24 11.44 -12.05 14.86
N PHE A 25 10.36 -12.47 14.26
CA PHE A 25 9.58 -11.59 13.38
C PHE A 25 9.03 -10.42 14.19
N ASP A 26 9.38 -9.21 13.79
CA ASP A 26 8.82 -7.97 14.32
C ASP A 26 8.11 -7.21 13.20
N ALA A 27 6.79 -7.20 13.24
CA ALA A 27 5.94 -6.56 12.25
C ALA A 27 6.18 -5.05 12.10
N TYR A 28 6.68 -4.42 13.13
CA TYR A 28 6.89 -2.97 13.17
C TYR A 28 8.35 -2.57 12.95
N ARG A 29 9.24 -3.54 12.91
CA ARG A 29 10.65 -3.30 12.65
C ARG A 29 10.83 -3.06 11.15
N ARG A 30 11.40 -1.94 10.78
CA ARG A 30 11.94 -1.72 9.44
C ARG A 30 13.17 -2.62 9.29
N MET A 31 13.07 -3.58 8.38
CA MET A 31 14.09 -4.61 8.26
C MET A 31 15.25 -4.15 7.41
N ALA A 32 16.45 -4.33 7.92
CA ALA A 32 17.64 -4.19 7.12
C ALA A 32 17.82 -5.46 6.26
N TYR A 33 18.15 -5.30 4.99
CA TYR A 33 18.53 -6.40 4.13
C TYR A 33 19.88 -6.96 4.57
N HIS A 34 19.95 -8.28 4.74
CA HIS A 34 21.16 -8.94 5.17
C HIS A 34 21.94 -9.62 4.04
N GLY A 35 21.33 -9.83 2.87
CA GLY A 35 21.98 -10.43 1.70
C GLY A 35 22.62 -11.79 1.94
N TYR A 36 22.91 -12.50 0.88
CA TYR A 36 23.58 -13.81 0.97
C TYR A 36 25.10 -13.67 0.91
N ASP A 37 25.57 -12.86 0.02
CA ASP A 37 26.99 -12.66 -0.32
C ASP A 37 27.16 -11.20 -0.72
N PHE A 38 27.25 -10.37 0.30
CA PHE A 38 27.17 -8.94 0.12
C PHE A 38 28.54 -8.36 -0.25
N ASP A 39 28.67 -7.85 -1.46
CA ASP A 39 29.88 -7.18 -1.91
C ASP A 39 29.89 -5.71 -1.48
N GLU A 40 30.79 -5.36 -0.57
CA GLU A 40 30.92 -4.01 -0.05
C GLU A 40 31.28 -2.97 -1.13
N THR A 41 31.83 -3.42 -2.25
CA THR A 41 32.14 -2.53 -3.39
C THR A 41 30.89 -2.03 -4.12
N THR A 42 29.72 -2.66 -3.91
CA THR A 42 28.46 -2.27 -4.57
C THR A 42 27.86 -0.98 -4.07
N GLY A 43 28.21 -0.53 -2.87
CA GLY A 43 27.66 0.68 -2.27
C GLY A 43 28.10 0.90 -0.83
N LYS A 44 27.36 1.76 -0.12
CA LYS A 44 27.61 2.18 1.26
C LYS A 44 26.66 1.52 2.24
N SER A 45 27.05 1.49 3.52
CA SER A 45 26.16 1.10 4.62
C SER A 45 25.07 2.16 4.88
N ASP A 46 24.05 1.78 5.64
CA ASP A 46 22.98 2.70 6.04
C ASP A 46 23.52 3.89 6.84
N GLU A 47 24.49 3.67 7.72
CA GLU A 47 25.11 4.72 8.53
C GLU A 47 25.87 5.72 7.66
N GLU A 48 26.61 5.25 6.66
CA GLU A 48 27.33 6.11 5.70
C GLU A 48 26.35 6.91 4.83
N ILE A 49 25.24 6.28 4.39
CA ILE A 49 24.19 6.95 3.62
C ILE A 49 23.51 8.02 4.48
N LEU A 50 23.14 7.71 5.73
CA LEU A 50 22.54 8.68 6.65
C LEU A 50 23.47 9.86 6.95
N ALA A 51 24.79 9.62 7.12
CA ALA A 51 25.77 10.70 7.29
C ALA A 51 25.81 11.60 6.05
N GLY A 52 25.84 11.01 4.87
CA GLY A 52 25.81 11.76 3.61
C GLY A 52 24.50 12.52 3.36
N LEU A 53 23.36 11.94 3.73
CA LEU A 53 22.06 12.62 3.66
C LEU A 53 21.99 13.87 4.58
N ARG A 54 22.56 13.78 5.79
CA ARG A 54 22.65 14.95 6.69
C ARG A 54 23.48 16.07 6.08
N ALA A 55 24.62 15.77 5.47
CA ALA A 55 25.44 16.75 4.76
C ALA A 55 24.76 17.30 3.49
N LEU A 56 23.99 16.46 2.78
CA LEU A 56 23.21 16.87 1.62
C LEU A 56 22.09 17.82 2.02
N LYS A 57 21.41 17.57 3.14
CA LYS A 57 20.28 18.39 3.64
C LYS A 57 20.65 19.88 3.72
N GLU A 58 21.84 20.22 4.20
CA GLU A 58 22.31 21.61 4.28
C GLU A 58 22.34 22.30 2.92
N LYS A 59 22.71 21.54 1.87
CA LYS A 59 22.83 22.04 0.50
C LYS A 59 21.49 22.19 -0.21
N ILE A 60 20.51 21.36 0.12
CA ILE A 60 19.21 21.30 -0.58
C ILE A 60 18.08 22.01 0.19
N SER A 61 18.31 22.47 1.41
CA SER A 61 17.29 23.05 2.30
C SER A 61 16.51 24.25 1.72
N ALA A 62 17.11 24.98 0.78
CA ALA A 62 16.46 26.11 0.09
C ALA A 62 15.61 25.68 -1.12
N LEU A 63 15.63 24.40 -1.52
CA LEU A 63 14.85 23.88 -2.63
C LEU A 63 13.39 23.57 -2.21
N PRO A 64 12.43 23.54 -3.14
CA PRO A 64 11.07 23.06 -2.85
C PRO A 64 11.09 21.60 -2.32
N HIS A 65 10.19 21.25 -1.41
CA HIS A 65 10.12 19.92 -0.78
C HIS A 65 10.14 18.74 -1.77
N PRO A 66 9.39 18.77 -2.90
CA PRO A 66 9.49 17.69 -3.88
C PRO A 66 10.92 17.49 -4.41
N VAL A 67 11.63 18.59 -4.68
CA VAL A 67 13.00 18.52 -5.18
C VAL A 67 13.98 18.08 -4.09
N GLN A 68 13.80 18.51 -2.83
CA GLN A 68 14.59 18.02 -1.70
C GLN A 68 14.44 16.51 -1.55
N LYS A 69 13.19 15.99 -1.61
CA LYS A 69 12.92 14.55 -1.54
C LYS A 69 13.61 13.81 -2.69
N ALA A 70 13.40 14.26 -3.93
CA ALA A 70 14.00 13.62 -5.10
C ALA A 70 15.54 13.57 -5.01
N ARG A 71 16.20 14.62 -4.49
CA ARG A 71 17.64 14.63 -4.28
C ARG A 71 18.08 13.68 -3.16
N ALA A 72 17.30 13.55 -2.11
CA ALA A 72 17.57 12.57 -1.05
C ALA A 72 17.43 11.12 -1.57
N VAL A 73 16.37 10.84 -2.34
CA VAL A 73 16.17 9.55 -3.03
C VAL A 73 17.29 9.25 -4.01
N GLU A 74 17.67 10.21 -4.85
CA GLU A 74 18.81 10.11 -5.76
C GLU A 74 20.08 9.70 -5.01
N TYR A 75 20.37 10.37 -3.90
CA TYR A 75 21.54 10.05 -3.08
C TYR A 75 21.48 8.62 -2.52
N VAL A 76 20.32 8.17 -2.04
CA VAL A 76 20.14 6.79 -1.56
C VAL A 76 20.38 5.80 -2.69
N LEU A 77 19.72 5.96 -3.83
CA LEU A 77 19.82 5.04 -4.97
C LEU A 77 21.23 4.98 -5.59
N ASP A 78 21.94 6.10 -5.62
CA ASP A 78 23.31 6.15 -6.13
C ASP A 78 24.33 5.49 -5.18
N ASN A 79 23.99 5.30 -3.89
CA ASN A 79 24.92 4.82 -2.87
C ASN A 79 24.51 3.49 -2.20
N THR A 80 23.24 3.08 -2.23
CA THR A 80 22.78 1.85 -1.56
C THR A 80 23.44 0.62 -2.17
N LYS A 81 23.70 -0.38 -1.33
CA LYS A 81 24.19 -1.68 -1.74
C LYS A 81 23.07 -2.49 -2.39
N THR A 82 23.46 -3.37 -3.30
CA THR A 82 22.55 -4.28 -4.01
C THR A 82 23.12 -5.69 -4.00
N ASP A 83 22.28 -6.69 -4.12
CA ASP A 83 22.67 -8.08 -4.22
C ASP A 83 21.98 -8.79 -5.39
N VAL A 84 22.76 -9.60 -6.10
CA VAL A 84 22.29 -10.55 -7.10
C VAL A 84 23.13 -11.81 -6.96
N ASN A 85 22.50 -12.95 -6.81
CA ASN A 85 23.20 -14.22 -6.64
C ASN A 85 22.62 -15.33 -7.52
N GLY A 86 23.35 -16.44 -7.63
CA GLY A 86 22.98 -17.57 -8.47
C GLY A 86 21.81 -18.42 -7.95
N GLN A 87 21.19 -18.04 -6.84
CA GLN A 87 20.14 -18.84 -6.18
C GLN A 87 18.78 -18.12 -6.16
N ASP A 88 18.70 -16.93 -6.74
CA ASP A 88 17.46 -16.15 -6.81
C ASP A 88 17.26 -15.56 -8.21
N TYR A 89 16.01 -15.48 -8.62
CA TYR A 89 15.61 -14.77 -9.84
C TYR A 89 15.34 -13.29 -9.60
N PHE A 90 15.28 -12.84 -8.35
CA PHE A 90 14.99 -11.45 -7.99
C PHE A 90 16.14 -10.84 -7.18
N PRO A 91 16.62 -9.65 -7.58
CA PRO A 91 17.69 -8.97 -6.86
C PRO A 91 17.24 -8.52 -5.47
N GLY A 92 18.21 -8.25 -4.58
CA GLY A 92 18.00 -7.61 -3.30
C GLY A 92 18.50 -6.18 -3.27
N VAL A 93 17.92 -5.36 -2.43
CA VAL A 93 18.41 -4.04 -2.05
C VAL A 93 18.83 -4.09 -0.59
N TYR A 94 20.02 -3.57 -0.27
CA TYR A 94 20.58 -3.70 1.08
C TYR A 94 19.70 -3.06 2.15
N SER A 95 19.19 -1.85 1.89
CA SER A 95 18.35 -1.14 2.85
C SER A 95 16.90 -1.08 2.39
N LEU A 96 15.99 -1.51 3.27
CA LEU A 96 14.56 -1.27 3.18
C LEU A 96 14.11 -0.26 4.25
N ASN A 97 15.01 0.59 4.72
CA ASN A 97 14.81 1.46 5.88
C ASN A 97 14.34 2.87 5.52
N ARG A 98 13.98 3.15 4.26
CA ARG A 98 13.47 4.46 3.81
C ARG A 98 14.37 5.61 4.27
N LEU A 99 15.67 5.47 4.02
CA LEU A 99 16.71 6.35 4.58
C LEU A 99 16.50 7.83 4.23
N ALA A 100 15.91 8.13 3.06
CA ALA A 100 15.61 9.49 2.66
C ALA A 100 14.66 10.21 3.63
N ASN A 101 13.77 9.46 4.32
CA ASN A 101 12.80 10.05 5.25
C ASN A 101 13.47 10.74 6.45
N ALA A 102 14.65 10.27 6.86
CA ALA A 102 15.39 10.88 7.98
C ALA A 102 15.71 12.38 7.78
N VAL A 103 15.77 12.84 6.53
CA VAL A 103 16.03 14.25 6.18
C VAL A 103 14.87 14.93 5.45
N THR A 104 13.79 14.22 5.19
CA THR A 104 12.58 14.67 4.50
C THR A 104 11.33 14.42 5.35
N GLN A 105 10.57 13.40 5.11
CA GLN A 105 9.28 13.12 5.74
C GLN A 105 9.31 13.23 7.26
N ASP A 106 10.25 12.57 7.94
CA ASP A 106 10.31 12.55 9.41
C ASP A 106 10.48 13.97 9.98
N VAL A 107 11.23 14.83 9.27
CA VAL A 107 11.46 16.22 9.65
C VAL A 107 10.21 17.07 9.41
N TRP A 108 9.61 16.97 8.23
CA TRP A 108 8.46 17.78 7.83
C TRP A 108 7.18 17.35 8.55
N GLN A 109 7.02 16.05 8.82
CA GLN A 109 5.92 15.54 9.63
C GLN A 109 5.98 16.11 11.05
N LYS A 110 7.17 16.10 11.65
CA LYS A 110 7.38 16.71 12.97
C LYS A 110 7.08 18.21 12.95
N GLU A 111 7.51 18.93 11.91
CA GLU A 111 7.21 20.35 11.77
C GLU A 111 5.70 20.62 11.68
N VAL A 112 4.97 19.85 10.86
CA VAL A 112 3.53 20.00 10.72
C VAL A 112 2.81 19.76 12.05
N PHE A 113 3.07 18.64 12.70
CA PHE A 113 2.33 18.27 13.91
C PHE A 113 2.75 19.05 15.16
N GLU A 114 4.01 19.48 15.28
CA GLU A 114 4.46 20.19 16.48
C GLU A 114 4.32 21.72 16.35
N LYS A 115 4.46 22.29 15.12
CA LYS A 115 4.50 23.74 14.95
C LYS A 115 3.29 24.29 14.20
N ILE A 116 2.79 23.60 13.18
CA ILE A 116 1.70 24.09 12.33
C ILE A 116 0.34 23.67 12.90
N LEU A 117 0.20 22.41 13.30
CA LEU A 117 -1.03 21.79 13.81
C LEU A 117 -0.90 21.26 15.25
N PRO A 118 -0.38 22.06 16.22
CA PRO A 118 -0.15 21.53 17.57
C PRO A 118 -1.45 21.14 18.30
N ARG A 119 -2.57 21.83 18.01
CA ARG A 119 -3.89 21.49 18.57
C ARG A 119 -4.44 20.18 18.00
N THR A 120 -4.34 19.99 16.70
CA THR A 120 -4.74 18.77 16.01
C THR A 120 -3.92 17.58 16.51
N ASN A 121 -2.62 17.77 16.68
CA ASN A 121 -1.73 16.75 17.25
C ASN A 121 -2.14 16.34 18.68
N GLU A 122 -2.45 17.30 19.53
CA GLU A 122 -2.95 17.04 20.90
C GLU A 122 -4.31 16.33 20.87
N GLU A 123 -5.19 16.71 19.96
CA GLU A 123 -6.49 16.03 19.79
C GLU A 123 -6.31 14.58 19.31
N MET A 124 -5.43 14.33 18.34
CA MET A 124 -5.07 12.97 17.90
C MET A 124 -4.51 12.13 19.06
N ARG A 125 -3.66 12.71 19.90
CA ARG A 125 -3.14 12.04 21.09
C ARG A 125 -4.27 11.60 22.03
N LYS A 126 -5.19 12.51 22.36
CA LYS A 126 -6.36 12.20 23.21
C LYS A 126 -7.28 11.15 22.57
N MET A 127 -7.51 11.21 21.26
CA MET A 127 -8.27 10.21 20.52
C MET A 127 -7.66 8.81 20.71
N ASN A 128 -6.36 8.69 20.49
CA ASN A 128 -5.64 7.43 20.67
C ASN A 128 -5.65 6.93 22.11
N GLU A 129 -5.49 7.82 23.09
CA GLU A 129 -5.52 7.48 24.51
C GLU A 129 -6.90 7.00 24.97
N SER A 130 -7.99 7.56 24.44
CA SER A 130 -9.37 7.16 24.78
C SER A 130 -9.66 5.69 24.46
N GLY A 131 -9.01 5.16 23.43
CA GLY A 131 -9.33 3.87 22.85
C GLY A 131 -10.69 3.84 22.11
N ALA A 132 -11.31 5.00 21.92
CA ALA A 132 -12.50 5.16 21.08
C ALA A 132 -12.14 5.39 19.62
N ILE A 133 -11.02 6.05 19.38
CA ILE A 133 -10.52 6.35 18.06
C ILE A 133 -9.02 6.05 18.06
N ALA A 134 -8.55 5.29 17.08
CA ALA A 134 -7.15 5.20 16.72
C ALA A 134 -6.94 5.95 15.42
N ILE A 135 -6.10 6.99 15.42
CA ILE A 135 -5.90 7.86 14.26
C ILE A 135 -4.41 8.12 14.01
N TRP A 136 -4.01 8.13 12.75
CA TRP A 136 -2.63 8.39 12.31
C TRP A 136 -2.61 8.99 10.90
N ALA A 137 -1.50 9.62 10.53
CA ALA A 137 -1.26 10.03 9.15
C ALA A 137 -0.74 8.84 8.35
N ASP A 138 -1.48 8.42 7.34
CA ASP A 138 -1.17 7.27 6.50
C ASP A 138 -0.69 7.70 5.11
N PHE A 139 0.41 7.12 4.66
CA PHE A 139 1.02 7.42 3.37
C PHE A 139 1.16 6.18 2.46
N ASP A 140 0.54 5.05 2.80
CA ASP A 140 0.89 3.80 2.17
C ASP A 140 -0.29 2.93 1.65
N HIS A 141 -1.51 3.48 1.60
CA HIS A 141 -2.66 2.78 1.03
C HIS A 141 -2.98 3.25 -0.40
N VAL A 142 -1.98 3.21 -1.27
CA VAL A 142 -2.15 3.53 -2.70
C VAL A 142 -1.77 2.34 -3.58
N VAL A 143 -2.34 2.28 -4.77
CA VAL A 143 -2.01 1.30 -5.81
C VAL A 143 -1.59 2.09 -7.05
N PRO A 144 -0.37 1.91 -7.57
CA PRO A 144 0.06 2.57 -8.79
C PRO A 144 -0.80 2.10 -9.96
N ASP A 145 -0.84 2.89 -11.01
CA ASP A 145 -1.41 2.42 -12.28
C ASP A 145 -0.49 1.37 -12.91
N TRP A 146 -0.75 0.10 -12.57
CA TRP A 146 0.03 -1.02 -13.11
C TRP A 146 -0.07 -1.12 -14.64
N GLN A 147 -1.17 -0.68 -15.23
CA GLN A 147 -1.27 -0.63 -16.68
C GLN A 147 -0.25 0.36 -17.26
N ALA A 148 -0.15 1.55 -16.66
CA ALA A 148 0.87 2.53 -17.05
C ALA A 148 2.29 2.02 -16.76
N VAL A 149 2.53 1.45 -15.57
CA VAL A 149 3.85 0.91 -15.19
C VAL A 149 4.30 -0.18 -16.16
N LEU A 150 3.45 -1.14 -16.50
CA LEU A 150 3.82 -2.26 -17.36
C LEU A 150 3.81 -1.93 -18.86
N SER A 151 3.01 -0.94 -19.30
CA SER A 151 3.00 -0.53 -20.71
C SER A 151 4.10 0.46 -21.06
N LEU A 152 4.63 1.20 -20.08
CA LEU A 152 5.65 2.22 -20.29
C LEU A 152 7.03 1.80 -19.75
N GLY A 153 7.07 1.01 -18.69
CA GLY A 153 8.28 0.75 -17.94
C GLY A 153 8.83 2.01 -17.26
N PHE A 154 9.89 1.89 -16.48
CA PHE A 154 10.52 3.05 -15.80
C PHE A 154 11.00 4.13 -16.79
N PRO A 155 11.63 3.80 -17.93
CA PRO A 155 12.00 4.82 -18.92
C PRO A 155 10.82 5.54 -19.55
N GLY A 156 9.72 4.84 -19.80
CA GLY A 156 8.52 5.42 -20.37
C GLY A 156 7.78 6.33 -19.40
N LEU A 157 7.79 6.00 -18.10
CA LEU A 157 7.25 6.86 -17.05
C LEU A 157 8.04 8.18 -16.93
N LEU A 158 9.38 8.10 -16.99
CA LEU A 158 10.24 9.29 -17.09
C LEU A 158 9.88 10.15 -18.30
N SER A 159 9.84 9.54 -19.49
CA SER A 159 9.53 10.24 -20.74
C SER A 159 8.12 10.87 -20.72
N ARG A 160 7.15 10.21 -20.06
CA ARG A 160 5.80 10.75 -19.88
C ARG A 160 5.83 12.01 -19.01
N ALA A 161 6.54 12.01 -17.90
CA ALA A 161 6.68 13.20 -17.04
C ALA A 161 7.35 14.36 -17.79
N GLU A 162 8.43 14.11 -18.56
CA GLU A 162 9.09 15.11 -19.40
C GLU A 162 8.14 15.68 -20.47
N LYS A 163 7.33 14.81 -21.09
CA LYS A 163 6.32 15.22 -22.09
C LYS A 163 5.29 16.18 -21.47
N TYR A 164 4.75 15.85 -20.30
CA TYR A 164 3.77 16.73 -19.62
C TYR A 164 4.40 18.04 -19.15
N LYS A 165 5.63 18.04 -18.66
CA LYS A 165 6.37 19.27 -18.35
C LYS A 165 6.46 20.18 -19.57
N LYS A 166 6.93 19.66 -20.73
CA LYS A 166 7.00 20.40 -21.98
C LYS A 166 5.62 20.91 -22.46
N LEU A 167 4.56 20.14 -22.21
CA LEU A 167 3.18 20.56 -22.53
C LEU A 167 2.77 21.78 -21.70
N HIS A 168 3.06 21.77 -20.40
CA HIS A 168 2.82 22.91 -19.52
C HIS A 168 3.64 24.13 -19.91
N GLU A 169 4.90 23.95 -20.33
CA GLU A 169 5.75 25.05 -20.88
C GLU A 169 5.12 25.65 -22.12
N LYS A 170 4.77 24.81 -23.11
CA LYS A 170 4.15 25.22 -24.37
C LYS A 170 2.83 25.98 -24.16
N ASN A 171 2.02 25.51 -23.20
CA ASN A 171 0.72 26.10 -22.89
C ASN A 171 0.84 27.31 -21.92
N LYS A 172 2.04 27.69 -21.51
CA LYS A 172 2.31 28.77 -20.55
C LYS A 172 1.61 28.56 -19.19
N THR A 173 1.45 27.32 -18.78
CA THR A 173 0.81 26.91 -17.51
C THR A 173 1.82 26.31 -16.51
N LEU A 174 3.12 26.31 -16.82
CA LEU A 174 4.18 25.84 -15.96
C LEU A 174 4.50 26.91 -14.92
N THR A 175 3.93 26.78 -13.72
CA THR A 175 4.27 27.60 -12.56
C THR A 175 5.54 27.06 -11.89
N ALA A 176 6.14 27.82 -10.97
CA ALA A 176 7.31 27.38 -10.20
C ALA A 176 7.02 26.09 -9.40
N GLU A 177 5.79 25.96 -8.85
CA GLU A 177 5.35 24.76 -8.13
C GLU A 177 5.27 23.54 -9.06
N LYS A 178 4.64 23.69 -10.23
CA LYS A 178 4.58 22.63 -11.24
C LYS A 178 5.95 22.25 -11.76
N GLN A 179 6.82 23.25 -11.97
CA GLN A 179 8.20 22.99 -12.37
C GLN A 179 8.91 22.13 -11.32
N ALA A 180 8.81 22.49 -10.05
CA ALA A 180 9.41 21.73 -8.95
C ALA A 180 8.88 20.29 -8.89
N PHE A 181 7.57 20.09 -9.10
CA PHE A 181 6.95 18.77 -9.16
C PHE A 181 7.52 17.90 -10.30
N PHE A 182 7.54 18.43 -11.54
CA PHE A 182 8.08 17.69 -12.67
C PHE A 182 9.59 17.46 -12.56
N ASP A 183 10.36 18.45 -12.12
CA ASP A 183 11.80 18.32 -11.91
C ASP A 183 12.11 17.22 -10.90
N ALA A 184 11.34 17.14 -9.83
CA ALA A 184 11.48 16.12 -8.81
C ALA A 184 11.22 14.71 -9.37
N ILE A 185 10.13 14.50 -10.12
CA ILE A 185 9.85 13.21 -10.79
C ILE A 185 10.99 12.83 -11.75
N ILE A 186 11.46 13.78 -12.55
CA ILE A 186 12.55 13.55 -13.53
C ILE A 186 13.84 13.14 -12.80
N ILE A 187 14.19 13.81 -11.70
CA ILE A 187 15.36 13.48 -10.88
C ILE A 187 15.23 12.05 -10.34
N GLU A 188 14.09 11.72 -9.73
CA GLU A 188 13.86 10.42 -9.09
C GLU A 188 13.88 9.27 -10.08
N TYR A 189 13.15 9.36 -11.19
CA TYR A 189 13.16 8.32 -12.23
C TYR A 189 14.51 8.21 -12.94
N SER A 190 15.23 9.31 -13.11
CA SER A 190 16.61 9.26 -13.63
C SER A 190 17.55 8.51 -12.68
N ALA A 191 17.37 8.69 -11.38
CA ALA A 191 18.14 7.96 -10.36
C ALA A 191 17.77 6.46 -10.36
N ILE A 192 16.48 6.11 -10.52
CA ILE A 192 16.03 4.73 -10.69
C ILE A 192 16.70 4.07 -11.90
N LEU A 193 16.77 4.74 -13.03
CA LEU A 193 17.43 4.20 -14.22
C LEU A 193 18.93 3.99 -14.01
N ARG A 194 19.62 4.91 -13.34
CA ARG A 194 21.04 4.72 -12.98
C ARG A 194 21.24 3.57 -11.99
N PHE A 195 20.30 3.39 -11.06
CA PHE A 195 20.31 2.25 -10.16
C PHE A 195 20.22 0.92 -10.92
N PHE A 196 19.35 0.81 -11.95
CA PHE A 196 19.33 -0.36 -12.82
C PHE A 196 20.66 -0.56 -13.57
N ASP A 197 21.30 0.51 -14.04
CA ASP A 197 22.61 0.40 -14.70
C ASP A 197 23.68 -0.17 -13.74
N ARG A 198 23.68 0.26 -12.48
CA ARG A 198 24.56 -0.30 -11.43
C ARG A 198 24.23 -1.78 -11.17
N LEU A 199 22.97 -2.11 -11.04
CA LEU A 199 22.51 -3.49 -10.77
C LEU A 199 22.89 -4.44 -11.91
N ILE A 200 22.72 -4.01 -13.16
CA ILE A 200 23.15 -4.77 -14.35
C ILE A 200 24.66 -4.96 -14.34
N SER A 201 25.43 -3.91 -14.10
CA SER A 201 26.89 -3.98 -14.04
C SER A 201 27.37 -4.96 -12.96
N TYR A 202 26.74 -4.93 -11.79
CA TYR A 202 27.04 -5.86 -10.70
C TYR A 202 26.68 -7.31 -11.09
N THR A 203 25.51 -7.52 -11.72
CA THR A 203 25.10 -8.84 -12.22
C THR A 203 26.11 -9.41 -13.23
N GLU A 204 26.61 -8.58 -14.14
CA GLU A 204 27.66 -9.02 -15.09
C GLU A 204 28.99 -9.38 -14.38
N THR A 205 29.29 -8.73 -13.28
CA THR A 205 30.45 -9.08 -12.45
C THR A 205 30.23 -10.42 -11.75
N ARG A 206 29.05 -10.64 -11.18
CA ARG A 206 28.69 -11.92 -10.54
C ARG A 206 28.71 -13.08 -11.53
N LYS A 207 28.20 -12.92 -12.74
CA LYS A 207 28.29 -13.93 -13.80
C LYS A 207 29.72 -14.40 -14.09
N LYS A 208 30.70 -13.50 -13.99
CA LYS A 208 32.11 -13.90 -14.18
C LYS A 208 32.67 -14.65 -12.98
N ARG A 209 32.17 -14.39 -11.78
CA ARG A 209 32.59 -15.08 -10.53
C ARG A 209 31.90 -16.43 -10.37
N GLU A 210 30.67 -16.56 -10.86
CA GLU A 210 29.83 -17.76 -10.79
C GLU A 210 29.45 -18.23 -12.21
N PRO A 211 30.41 -18.68 -13.02
CA PRO A 211 30.17 -19.04 -14.42
C PRO A 211 29.26 -20.27 -14.56
N GLU A 212 29.13 -21.09 -13.51
CA GLU A 212 28.26 -22.24 -13.43
C GLU A 212 26.79 -21.88 -13.16
N SER A 213 26.51 -20.65 -12.76
CA SER A 213 25.14 -20.23 -12.48
C SER A 213 24.33 -20.06 -13.77
N GLU A 214 23.27 -20.84 -13.93
CA GLU A 214 22.34 -20.70 -15.05
C GLU A 214 21.30 -19.58 -14.82
N LYS A 215 21.08 -19.15 -13.57
CA LYS A 215 20.15 -18.06 -13.24
C LYS A 215 20.71 -16.67 -13.55
N LEU A 216 21.97 -16.40 -13.24
CA LEU A 216 22.57 -15.08 -13.43
C LEU A 216 22.45 -14.56 -14.87
N PRO A 217 22.66 -15.38 -15.94
CA PRO A 217 22.38 -14.95 -17.31
C PRO A 217 20.92 -14.55 -17.55
N VAL A 218 19.97 -15.29 -16.96
CA VAL A 218 18.52 -15.03 -17.09
C VAL A 218 18.14 -13.74 -16.37
N VAL A 219 18.62 -13.55 -15.13
CA VAL A 219 18.42 -12.32 -14.36
C VAL A 219 19.01 -11.11 -15.08
N SER A 220 20.25 -11.24 -15.60
CA SER A 220 20.89 -10.16 -16.37
C SER A 220 20.08 -9.75 -17.60
N ALA A 221 19.56 -10.72 -18.36
CA ALA A 221 18.73 -10.46 -19.52
C ALA A 221 17.42 -9.73 -19.13
N CYS A 222 16.76 -10.19 -18.08
CA CYS A 222 15.53 -9.58 -17.57
C CYS A 222 15.76 -8.14 -17.07
N LEU A 223 16.82 -7.89 -16.31
CA LEU A 223 17.16 -6.54 -15.84
C LEU A 223 17.44 -5.59 -17.02
N LYS A 224 18.10 -6.07 -18.06
CA LYS A 224 18.33 -5.29 -19.29
C LYS A 224 17.02 -4.98 -20.03
N GLU A 225 16.10 -5.96 -20.10
CA GLU A 225 14.75 -5.77 -20.65
C GLU A 225 14.00 -4.66 -19.90
N VAL A 226 13.90 -4.76 -18.58
CA VAL A 226 13.19 -3.78 -17.73
C VAL A 226 13.86 -2.40 -17.78
N ARG A 227 15.20 -2.34 -17.83
CA ARG A 227 15.94 -1.08 -17.98
C ARG A 227 15.72 -0.42 -19.32
N ALA A 228 15.51 -1.19 -20.39
CA ALA A 228 15.31 -0.67 -21.73
C ALA A 228 13.93 -0.07 -21.97
N GLY A 229 12.89 -0.54 -21.28
CA GLY A 229 11.52 -0.04 -21.48
C GLY A 229 10.45 -0.90 -20.84
N ALA A 230 9.28 -0.92 -21.48
CA ALA A 230 8.16 -1.76 -21.08
C ALA A 230 8.55 -3.26 -21.13
N PRO A 231 8.18 -4.06 -20.11
CA PRO A 231 8.48 -5.48 -20.11
C PRO A 231 7.83 -6.19 -21.31
N GLN A 232 8.54 -7.17 -21.84
CA GLN A 232 8.11 -7.94 -22.98
C GLN A 232 7.79 -9.40 -22.65
N SER A 233 8.05 -9.83 -21.42
CA SER A 233 7.85 -11.20 -20.93
C SER A 233 7.11 -11.21 -19.60
N THR A 234 6.55 -12.36 -19.22
CA THR A 234 5.98 -12.56 -17.88
C THR A 234 7.04 -12.31 -16.80
N TYR A 235 8.27 -12.78 -17.02
CA TYR A 235 9.36 -12.55 -16.07
C TYR A 235 9.72 -11.06 -15.99
N GLY A 236 9.79 -10.36 -17.11
CA GLY A 236 10.00 -8.90 -17.12
C GLY A 236 8.89 -8.14 -16.40
N ALA A 237 7.64 -8.55 -16.55
CA ALA A 237 6.52 -7.96 -15.82
C ALA A 237 6.60 -8.21 -14.32
N LEU A 238 6.88 -9.46 -13.89
CA LEU A 238 7.10 -9.80 -12.48
C LEU A 238 8.29 -9.02 -11.88
N MET A 239 9.39 -8.92 -12.62
CA MET A 239 10.57 -8.13 -12.22
C MET A 239 10.23 -6.65 -12.08
N THR A 240 9.46 -6.07 -13.00
CA THR A 240 9.04 -4.66 -12.95
C THR A 240 8.20 -4.39 -11.70
N ILE A 241 7.21 -5.25 -11.40
CA ILE A 241 6.37 -5.16 -10.22
C ILE A 241 7.24 -5.26 -8.94
N TYR A 242 8.08 -6.27 -8.87
CA TYR A 242 8.97 -6.48 -7.73
C TYR A 242 9.90 -5.29 -7.49
N MET A 243 10.55 -4.79 -8.54
CA MET A 243 11.47 -3.65 -8.44
C MET A 243 10.76 -2.37 -8.04
N TYR A 244 9.53 -2.14 -8.53
CA TYR A 244 8.73 -0.99 -8.09
C TYR A 244 8.54 -1.00 -6.57
N PHE A 245 8.17 -2.15 -6.01
CA PHE A 245 8.00 -2.32 -4.56
C PHE A 245 9.28 -2.13 -3.77
N ILE A 246 10.34 -2.83 -4.18
CA ILE A 246 11.63 -2.79 -3.46
C ILE A 246 12.19 -1.37 -3.44
N LEU A 247 12.05 -0.64 -4.52
CA LEU A 247 12.45 0.76 -4.57
C LEU A 247 11.61 1.62 -3.62
N CYS A 248 10.28 1.43 -3.58
CA CYS A 248 9.44 2.12 -2.60
C CYS A 248 9.87 1.80 -1.17
N GLU A 249 10.11 0.52 -0.83
CA GLU A 249 10.59 0.14 0.51
C GLU A 249 11.95 0.77 0.84
N CYS A 250 12.80 0.99 -0.16
CA CYS A 250 14.11 1.59 0.04
C CYS A 250 14.02 3.08 0.42
N PHE A 251 13.13 3.85 -0.18
CA PHE A 251 13.15 5.29 -0.03
C PHE A 251 11.80 5.98 0.18
N ASP A 252 10.67 5.35 -0.09
CA ASP A 252 9.36 6.02 -0.07
C ASP A 252 8.39 5.40 0.93
N SER A 253 7.55 6.23 1.55
CA SER A 253 6.46 5.78 2.41
C SER A 253 5.15 5.55 1.65
N TYR A 254 5.01 6.04 0.42
CA TYR A 254 3.91 5.68 -0.45
C TYR A 254 4.10 4.26 -0.98
N GLN A 255 4.15 3.34 -0.02
CA GLN A 255 4.19 1.93 -0.34
C GLN A 255 2.87 1.47 -0.89
N VAL A 256 2.99 0.64 -1.87
CA VAL A 256 1.88 -0.17 -2.29
C VAL A 256 1.66 -1.24 -1.23
N ARG A 257 0.72 -1.04 -0.31
CA ARG A 257 0.33 -2.06 0.68
C ARG A 257 -0.39 -3.24 0.03
N SER A 258 -0.68 -3.15 -1.25
CA SER A 258 -1.18 -4.26 -2.05
C SER A 258 -0.72 -4.12 -3.48
N LEU A 259 -0.58 -5.25 -4.18
CA LEU A 259 -0.39 -5.22 -5.63
C LEU A 259 -1.64 -4.64 -6.33
N GLY A 260 -2.80 -4.62 -5.65
CA GLY A 260 -4.05 -4.15 -6.24
C GLY A 260 -4.34 -4.83 -7.57
N ASN A 261 -5.24 -4.31 -8.36
CA ASN A 261 -5.28 -4.53 -9.79
C ASN A 261 -5.12 -5.98 -10.27
N GLY A 262 -6.05 -6.89 -9.97
CA GLY A 262 -6.12 -8.27 -10.49
C GLY A 262 -4.83 -8.84 -11.07
N LEU A 263 -4.00 -9.50 -10.26
CA LEU A 263 -2.68 -9.94 -10.70
C LEU A 263 -2.74 -10.88 -11.90
N ASP A 264 -3.76 -11.73 -11.94
CA ASP A 264 -4.04 -12.64 -13.05
C ASP A 264 -4.34 -11.87 -14.34
N SER A 265 -5.27 -10.91 -14.29
CA SER A 265 -5.64 -10.11 -15.47
C SER A 265 -4.51 -9.22 -15.95
N THR A 266 -3.73 -8.65 -15.01
CA THR A 266 -2.61 -7.76 -15.33
C THR A 266 -1.46 -8.49 -15.99
N LEU A 267 -1.16 -9.71 -15.57
CA LEU A 267 -0.07 -10.51 -16.13
C LEU A 267 -0.50 -11.39 -17.32
N TYR A 268 -1.81 -11.64 -17.51
CA TYR A 268 -2.29 -12.56 -18.52
C TYR A 268 -1.81 -12.27 -19.96
N PRO A 269 -1.75 -11.00 -20.42
CA PRO A 269 -1.25 -10.70 -21.77
C PRO A 269 0.21 -11.11 -21.99
N PHE A 270 1.05 -11.05 -20.93
CA PHE A 270 2.44 -11.50 -20.98
C PHE A 270 2.51 -13.02 -20.97
N TYR A 271 1.76 -13.65 -20.06
CA TYR A 271 1.65 -15.10 -19.93
C TYR A 271 1.20 -15.75 -21.25
N GLU A 272 0.10 -15.28 -21.85
CA GLU A 272 -0.42 -15.80 -23.09
C GLU A 272 0.59 -15.65 -24.24
N ARG A 273 1.25 -14.49 -24.32
CA ARG A 273 2.28 -14.22 -25.34
C ARG A 273 3.47 -15.17 -25.19
N ASP A 274 3.95 -15.38 -23.96
CA ASP A 274 5.10 -16.25 -23.70
C ASP A 274 4.80 -17.70 -24.06
N LEU A 275 3.63 -18.21 -23.69
CA LEU A 275 3.19 -19.56 -24.07
C LEU A 275 3.03 -19.70 -25.59
N ARG A 276 2.41 -18.72 -26.24
CA ARG A 276 2.18 -18.75 -27.71
C ARG A 276 3.47 -18.67 -28.51
N SER A 277 4.45 -17.90 -28.04
CA SER A 277 5.75 -17.77 -28.68
C SER A 277 6.72 -18.90 -28.33
N GLY A 278 6.42 -19.70 -27.30
CA GLY A 278 7.34 -20.69 -26.77
C GLY A 278 8.54 -20.10 -26.00
N ALA A 279 8.46 -18.81 -25.63
CA ALA A 279 9.50 -18.16 -24.84
C ALA A 279 9.65 -18.78 -23.44
N TYR A 280 8.52 -19.09 -22.80
CA TYR A 280 8.43 -19.85 -21.56
C TYR A 280 7.32 -20.90 -21.64
N THR A 281 7.47 -21.99 -20.89
CA THR A 281 6.40 -22.96 -20.65
C THR A 281 5.57 -22.56 -19.44
N ARG A 282 4.41 -23.23 -19.24
CA ARG A 282 3.56 -23.03 -18.05
C ARG A 282 4.32 -23.38 -16.75
N GLU A 283 5.13 -24.43 -16.80
CA GLU A 283 5.96 -24.90 -15.68
C GLU A 283 7.04 -23.88 -15.33
N GLU A 284 7.73 -23.33 -16.32
CA GLU A 284 8.74 -22.29 -16.15
C GLU A 284 8.13 -21.01 -15.53
N ILE A 285 6.95 -20.60 -15.97
CA ILE A 285 6.24 -19.47 -15.37
C ILE A 285 5.78 -19.80 -13.96
N GLY A 286 5.32 -21.02 -13.71
CA GLY A 286 5.00 -21.50 -12.36
C GLY A 286 6.21 -21.46 -11.43
N GLU A 287 7.39 -21.80 -11.92
CA GLU A 287 8.62 -21.69 -11.14
C GLU A 287 8.97 -20.23 -10.80
N LEU A 288 8.91 -19.32 -11.77
CA LEU A 288 9.11 -17.88 -11.54
C LEU A 288 8.09 -17.31 -10.53
N LEU A 289 6.85 -17.78 -10.57
CA LEU A 289 5.81 -17.38 -9.62
C LEU A 289 6.13 -17.88 -8.20
N LYS A 290 6.75 -19.06 -8.01
CA LYS A 290 7.21 -19.50 -6.68
C LYS A 290 8.19 -18.49 -6.09
N TYR A 291 9.22 -18.11 -6.85
CA TYR A 291 10.20 -17.12 -6.42
C TYR A 291 9.56 -15.76 -6.17
N PHE A 292 8.70 -15.28 -7.05
CA PHE A 292 8.02 -13.99 -6.91
C PHE A 292 7.16 -13.93 -5.65
N LEU A 293 6.28 -14.92 -5.44
CA LEU A 293 5.41 -14.96 -4.27
C LEU A 293 6.22 -15.10 -2.96
N PHE A 294 7.31 -15.85 -3.01
CA PHE A 294 8.15 -16.07 -1.84
C PHE A 294 8.98 -14.84 -1.44
N GLN A 295 9.25 -13.88 -2.36
CA GLN A 295 9.88 -12.61 -1.98
C GLN A 295 9.06 -11.86 -0.92
N TRP A 296 7.75 -11.86 -1.05
CA TRP A 296 6.86 -11.18 -0.09
C TRP A 296 6.84 -11.87 1.27
N GLN A 297 6.92 -13.18 1.28
CA GLN A 297 7.10 -13.97 2.50
C GLN A 297 8.47 -13.66 3.14
N ALA A 298 9.53 -13.55 2.35
CA ALA A 298 10.89 -13.28 2.80
C ALA A 298 11.05 -11.86 3.36
N ILE A 299 10.40 -10.85 2.77
CA ILE A 299 10.36 -9.48 3.32
C ILE A 299 9.73 -9.49 4.71
N GLY A 300 8.72 -10.34 4.95
CA GLY A 300 8.16 -10.61 6.26
C GLY A 300 7.51 -9.40 6.94
N ASN A 301 7.04 -8.42 6.19
CA ASN A 301 6.28 -7.35 6.80
C ASN A 301 4.89 -7.87 7.22
N TYR A 302 4.34 -7.30 8.27
CA TYR A 302 3.05 -7.72 8.86
C TYR A 302 1.90 -7.71 7.84
N TRP A 303 1.90 -6.73 6.95
CA TRP A 303 0.80 -6.50 6.02
C TRP A 303 0.83 -7.47 4.84
N GLY A 304 2.00 -8.09 4.54
CA GLY A 304 2.22 -8.81 3.29
C GLY A 304 2.09 -7.84 2.10
N GLN A 305 1.94 -8.38 0.90
CA GLN A 305 1.62 -7.57 -0.27
C GLN A 305 0.40 -8.22 -0.94
N PRO A 306 -0.82 -8.03 -0.38
CA PRO A 306 -2.00 -8.69 -0.89
C PRO A 306 -2.28 -8.28 -2.33
N PHE A 307 -2.86 -9.19 -3.09
CA PHE A 307 -3.35 -8.95 -4.44
C PHE A 307 -4.69 -9.65 -4.64
N TYR A 308 -5.47 -9.16 -5.57
CA TYR A 308 -6.70 -9.83 -5.90
C TYR A 308 -6.63 -10.59 -7.24
N LEU A 309 -7.51 -11.56 -7.37
CA LEU A 309 -7.77 -12.31 -8.59
C LEU A 309 -9.24 -12.14 -9.00
N GLY A 310 -9.48 -12.26 -10.30
CA GLY A 310 -10.82 -12.24 -10.88
C GLY A 310 -11.42 -10.85 -11.01
N GLY A 311 -12.72 -10.80 -11.00
CA GLY A 311 -13.56 -9.64 -11.28
C GLY A 311 -14.38 -9.83 -12.54
N THR A 312 -15.08 -8.78 -13.00
CA THR A 312 -15.99 -8.83 -14.13
C THR A 312 -15.52 -7.95 -15.28
N ASN A 313 -15.55 -8.48 -16.49
CA ASN A 313 -15.31 -7.74 -17.72
C ASN A 313 -16.49 -6.82 -18.07
N ALA A 314 -16.27 -5.89 -19.01
CA ALA A 314 -17.31 -4.96 -19.46
C ALA A 314 -18.56 -5.66 -20.04
N ASP A 315 -18.39 -6.83 -20.63
CA ASP A 315 -19.47 -7.67 -21.19
C ASP A 315 -20.16 -8.57 -20.14
N GLY A 316 -19.74 -8.49 -18.88
CA GLY A 316 -20.27 -9.30 -17.79
C GLY A 316 -19.63 -10.68 -17.61
N SER A 317 -18.66 -11.06 -18.47
CA SER A 317 -17.89 -12.30 -18.30
C SER A 317 -16.88 -12.19 -17.16
N GLU A 318 -16.44 -13.35 -16.64
CA GLU A 318 -15.45 -13.44 -15.57
C GLU A 318 -14.04 -13.12 -16.07
N LYS A 319 -13.24 -12.47 -15.20
CA LYS A 319 -11.81 -12.21 -15.45
C LYS A 319 -10.91 -13.36 -15.02
N TYR A 320 -11.42 -14.37 -14.29
CA TYR A 320 -10.63 -15.55 -13.97
C TYR A 320 -10.16 -16.28 -15.23
N ASN A 321 -8.89 -16.66 -15.26
CA ASN A 321 -8.24 -17.24 -16.42
C ASN A 321 -7.25 -18.35 -16.01
N ASP A 322 -6.54 -18.97 -16.94
CA ASP A 322 -5.59 -20.05 -16.65
C ASP A 322 -4.46 -19.63 -15.72
N LEU A 323 -4.04 -18.36 -15.77
CA LEU A 323 -3.04 -17.83 -14.86
C LEU A 323 -3.58 -17.71 -13.42
N SER A 324 -4.88 -17.43 -13.23
CA SER A 324 -5.51 -17.46 -11.90
C SER A 324 -5.31 -18.82 -11.23
N TYR A 325 -5.54 -19.91 -11.98
CA TYR A 325 -5.32 -21.27 -11.48
C TYR A 325 -3.85 -21.54 -11.23
N LEU A 326 -2.95 -21.15 -12.13
CA LEU A 326 -1.51 -21.33 -11.95
C LEU A 326 -0.99 -20.61 -10.69
N ILE A 327 -1.45 -19.38 -10.43
CA ILE A 327 -1.10 -18.62 -9.23
C ILE A 327 -1.58 -19.37 -7.97
N LEU A 328 -2.83 -19.83 -7.95
CA LEU A 328 -3.40 -20.56 -6.82
C LEU A 328 -2.71 -21.91 -6.60
N GLU A 329 -2.44 -22.68 -7.66
CA GLU A 329 -1.69 -23.95 -7.60
C GLU A 329 -0.27 -23.73 -7.06
N THR A 330 0.40 -22.69 -7.51
CA THR A 330 1.74 -22.32 -7.05
C THR A 330 1.72 -21.94 -5.57
N TYR A 331 0.77 -21.09 -5.19
CA TYR A 331 0.58 -20.67 -3.79
C TYR A 331 0.31 -21.86 -2.86
N ASP A 332 -0.50 -22.81 -3.30
CA ASP A 332 -0.78 -24.03 -2.55
C ASP A 332 0.47 -24.89 -2.33
N LYS A 333 1.31 -25.03 -3.37
CA LYS A 333 2.53 -25.84 -3.32
C LYS A 333 3.59 -25.28 -2.37
N ILE A 334 3.83 -23.97 -2.40
CA ILE A 334 4.95 -23.38 -1.64
C ILE A 334 4.65 -23.16 -0.15
N GLY A 335 3.40 -23.30 0.28
CA GLY A 335 3.04 -23.35 1.69
C GLY A 335 3.25 -22.05 2.47
N ILE A 336 3.16 -20.90 1.81
CA ILE A 336 3.28 -19.57 2.42
C ILE A 336 1.93 -19.04 2.93
N TYR A 337 1.99 -18.01 3.78
CA TYR A 337 0.82 -17.28 4.29
C TYR A 337 0.81 -15.80 3.86
N ASN A 338 1.90 -15.29 3.30
CA ASN A 338 2.01 -14.01 2.63
C ASN A 338 2.55 -14.22 1.20
N PRO A 339 2.09 -13.43 0.23
CA PRO A 339 1.03 -12.42 0.28
C PRO A 339 -0.35 -13.05 0.49
N LYS A 340 -1.30 -12.27 1.03
CA LYS A 340 -2.71 -12.67 1.09
C LYS A 340 -3.35 -12.53 -0.28
N ILE A 341 -4.26 -13.44 -0.61
CA ILE A 341 -4.99 -13.44 -1.88
C ILE A 341 -6.44 -13.03 -1.65
N GLN A 342 -6.86 -11.96 -2.31
CA GLN A 342 -8.23 -11.49 -2.31
C GLN A 342 -8.92 -12.03 -3.58
N LEU A 343 -10.09 -12.62 -3.42
CA LEU A 343 -10.87 -13.15 -4.55
C LEU A 343 -12.10 -12.27 -4.75
N LYS A 344 -12.21 -11.60 -5.87
CA LYS A 344 -13.44 -10.90 -6.25
C LYS A 344 -14.49 -11.92 -6.63
N ILE A 345 -15.54 -12.00 -5.85
CA ILE A 345 -16.62 -12.97 -6.06
C ILE A 345 -17.93 -12.30 -6.42
N ASN A 346 -18.61 -12.92 -7.37
CA ASN A 346 -19.95 -12.57 -7.82
C ASN A 346 -20.71 -13.86 -8.20
N LYS A 347 -21.92 -13.71 -8.73
CA LYS A 347 -22.79 -14.86 -9.11
C LYS A 347 -22.21 -15.74 -10.23
N ASN A 348 -21.27 -15.24 -11.02
CA ASN A 348 -20.67 -15.95 -12.16
C ASN A 348 -19.30 -16.56 -11.82
N THR A 349 -18.79 -16.34 -10.61
CA THR A 349 -17.48 -16.89 -10.20
C THR A 349 -17.46 -18.40 -10.36
N PRO A 350 -16.46 -18.98 -11.05
CA PRO A 350 -16.43 -20.40 -11.35
C PRO A 350 -16.46 -21.26 -10.09
N GLU A 351 -17.43 -22.16 -9.98
CA GLU A 351 -17.59 -23.06 -8.83
C GLU A 351 -16.33 -23.93 -8.62
N LYS A 352 -15.70 -24.37 -9.72
CA LYS A 352 -14.44 -25.14 -9.65
C LYS A 352 -13.34 -24.35 -8.93
N LEU A 353 -13.22 -23.04 -9.18
CA LEU A 353 -12.23 -22.20 -8.53
C LEU A 353 -12.56 -22.03 -7.03
N LEU A 354 -13.83 -21.75 -6.70
CA LEU A 354 -14.24 -21.63 -5.31
C LEU A 354 -14.01 -22.92 -4.53
N ASN A 355 -14.37 -24.09 -5.09
CA ASN A 355 -14.13 -25.37 -4.46
C ASN A 355 -12.63 -25.64 -4.24
N PHE A 356 -11.77 -25.29 -5.19
CA PHE A 356 -10.33 -25.40 -5.05
C PHE A 356 -9.80 -24.55 -3.88
N VAL A 357 -10.23 -23.29 -3.80
CA VAL A 357 -9.82 -22.40 -2.69
C VAL A 357 -10.40 -22.86 -1.35
N PHE A 358 -11.66 -23.32 -1.31
CA PHE A 358 -12.26 -23.85 -0.09
C PHE A 358 -11.53 -25.12 0.41
N ASP A 359 -11.02 -25.95 -0.49
CA ASP A 359 -10.17 -27.07 -0.10
C ASP A 359 -8.85 -26.62 0.53
N MET A 360 -8.24 -25.57 0.02
CA MET A 360 -7.07 -24.97 0.67
C MET A 360 -7.40 -24.43 2.06
N VAL A 361 -8.52 -23.73 2.21
CA VAL A 361 -8.98 -23.21 3.52
C VAL A 361 -9.24 -24.37 4.49
N ARG A 362 -9.91 -25.46 4.06
CA ARG A 362 -10.12 -26.68 4.89
C ARG A 362 -8.81 -27.30 5.36
N ARG A 363 -7.75 -27.20 4.57
CA ARG A 363 -6.39 -27.67 4.93
C ARG A 363 -5.61 -26.67 5.80
N GLY A 364 -6.27 -25.60 6.30
CA GLY A 364 -5.68 -24.62 7.21
C GLY A 364 -4.99 -23.44 6.53
N LYS A 365 -5.11 -23.28 5.20
CA LYS A 365 -4.59 -22.12 4.50
C LYS A 365 -5.59 -20.97 4.58
N ASN A 366 -5.36 -20.06 5.52
CA ASN A 366 -6.31 -18.99 5.87
C ASN A 366 -5.94 -17.60 5.30
N SER A 367 -5.06 -17.55 4.31
CA SER A 367 -4.60 -16.28 3.72
C SER A 367 -5.47 -15.81 2.54
N PHE A 368 -6.76 -16.16 2.56
CA PHE A 368 -7.73 -15.77 1.56
C PHE A 368 -8.74 -14.77 2.11
N ALA A 369 -9.09 -13.76 1.31
CA ALA A 369 -10.22 -12.87 1.56
C ALA A 369 -11.20 -12.95 0.39
N PHE A 370 -12.49 -13.14 0.69
CA PHE A 370 -13.56 -13.20 -0.31
C PHE A 370 -14.24 -11.84 -0.40
N MET A 371 -14.08 -11.17 -1.53
CA MET A 371 -14.51 -9.79 -1.75
C MET A 371 -15.79 -9.77 -2.59
N CYS A 372 -16.90 -9.34 -2.00
CA CYS A 372 -18.20 -9.23 -2.68
C CYS A 372 -18.18 -8.10 -3.71
N GLU A 373 -17.89 -8.41 -4.98
CA GLU A 373 -17.77 -7.41 -6.06
C GLU A 373 -19.01 -6.53 -6.22
N PRO A 374 -20.25 -7.06 -6.23
CA PRO A 374 -21.44 -6.20 -6.29
C PRO A 374 -21.58 -5.22 -5.11
N GLY A 375 -21.16 -5.66 -3.91
CA GLY A 375 -21.15 -4.82 -2.71
C GLY A 375 -20.14 -3.68 -2.83
N MET A 376 -18.91 -3.99 -3.28
CA MET A 376 -17.86 -3.01 -3.55
C MET A 376 -18.34 -1.98 -4.57
N ALA A 377 -18.85 -2.41 -5.71
CA ALA A 377 -19.34 -1.53 -6.76
C ALA A 377 -20.48 -0.61 -6.27
N LYS A 378 -21.40 -1.15 -5.45
CA LYS A 378 -22.48 -0.35 -4.84
C LYS A 378 -21.92 0.73 -3.91
N ALA A 379 -20.96 0.38 -3.07
CA ALA A 379 -20.32 1.33 -2.15
C ALA A 379 -19.61 2.44 -2.93
N MET A 380 -18.85 2.10 -3.97
CA MET A 380 -18.13 3.10 -4.78
C MET A 380 -19.09 4.06 -5.50
N ARG A 381 -20.18 3.56 -6.07
CA ARG A 381 -21.21 4.43 -6.68
C ARG A 381 -21.84 5.39 -5.68
N SER A 382 -21.90 5.04 -4.39
CA SER A 382 -22.49 5.91 -3.36
C SER A 382 -21.68 7.19 -3.10
N TYR A 383 -20.38 7.20 -3.43
CA TYR A 383 -19.57 8.42 -3.36
C TYR A 383 -19.25 9.03 -4.75
N GLY A 384 -19.95 8.58 -5.79
CA GLY A 384 -19.94 9.23 -7.11
C GLY A 384 -19.04 8.58 -8.16
N ALA A 385 -18.49 7.38 -7.92
CA ALA A 385 -17.83 6.61 -8.95
C ALA A 385 -18.82 6.19 -10.05
N THR A 386 -18.39 6.21 -11.30
CA THR A 386 -19.21 5.76 -12.43
C THR A 386 -19.41 4.23 -12.40
N GLU A 387 -20.33 3.72 -13.22
CA GLU A 387 -20.54 2.27 -13.37
C GLU A 387 -19.24 1.55 -13.81
N GLU A 388 -18.52 2.13 -14.75
CA GLU A 388 -17.25 1.60 -15.25
C GLU A 388 -16.16 1.64 -14.17
N GLU A 389 -15.95 2.78 -13.51
CA GLU A 389 -15.00 2.93 -12.41
C GLU A 389 -15.29 1.96 -11.27
N SER A 390 -16.56 1.74 -10.93
CA SER A 390 -16.94 0.83 -9.85
C SER A 390 -16.73 -0.65 -10.21
N ARG A 391 -16.86 -1.03 -11.47
CA ARG A 391 -16.55 -2.37 -11.98
C ARG A 391 -15.05 -2.65 -11.96
N GLU A 392 -14.24 -1.67 -12.34
CA GLU A 392 -12.77 -1.75 -12.37
C GLU A 392 -12.12 -1.40 -11.01
N ALA A 393 -12.89 -1.50 -9.92
CA ALA A 393 -12.40 -1.21 -8.57
C ALA A 393 -11.14 -1.98 -8.23
N ASP A 394 -10.13 -1.29 -7.71
CA ASP A 394 -8.97 -1.91 -7.07
C ASP A 394 -9.26 -2.22 -5.59
N ILE A 395 -8.51 -3.19 -5.04
CA ILE A 395 -8.48 -3.46 -3.61
C ILE A 395 -7.12 -2.99 -3.12
N ARG A 396 -7.13 -2.10 -2.14
CA ARG A 396 -5.93 -1.50 -1.54
C ARG A 396 -5.77 -2.00 -0.12
N GLY A 397 -4.54 -2.15 0.34
CA GLY A 397 -4.30 -2.68 1.67
C GLY A 397 -4.96 -4.04 1.87
N CYS A 398 -5.75 -4.16 2.93
CA CYS A 398 -6.38 -5.42 3.31
C CYS A 398 -7.66 -5.71 2.53
N TYR A 399 -8.55 -4.71 2.39
CA TYR A 399 -9.89 -4.83 1.75
C TYR A 399 -10.49 -3.47 1.38
N GLU A 400 -9.75 -2.40 1.45
CA GLU A 400 -10.18 -1.06 1.07
C GLU A 400 -10.36 -0.99 -0.46
N THR A 401 -11.50 -0.47 -0.90
CA THR A 401 -11.81 -0.37 -2.33
C THR A 401 -11.58 1.03 -2.85
N GLY A 402 -11.19 1.15 -4.11
CA GLY A 402 -11.04 2.45 -4.74
C GLY A 402 -11.00 2.41 -6.26
N VAL A 403 -11.13 3.57 -6.86
CA VAL A 403 -11.08 3.74 -8.31
C VAL A 403 -9.66 3.52 -8.81
N ARG A 404 -9.51 2.59 -9.76
CA ARG A 404 -8.21 2.26 -10.37
C ARG A 404 -7.58 3.51 -10.98
N ALA A 405 -6.27 3.69 -10.71
CA ALA A 405 -5.43 4.72 -11.31
C ALA A 405 -5.91 6.17 -11.14
N ASN A 406 -6.96 6.43 -10.35
CA ASN A 406 -7.55 7.77 -10.29
C ASN A 406 -8.06 8.14 -8.89
N GLU A 407 -7.54 7.46 -7.87
CA GLU A 407 -7.89 7.70 -6.48
C GLU A 407 -6.68 7.51 -5.57
N VAL A 408 -6.50 8.45 -4.65
CA VAL A 408 -5.69 8.25 -3.44
C VAL A 408 -6.62 8.00 -2.27
N SER A 409 -6.20 7.14 -1.36
CA SER A 409 -6.91 6.86 -0.12
C SER A 409 -5.90 6.71 1.00
N SER A 410 -6.23 7.27 2.15
CA SER A 410 -5.48 7.00 3.38
C SER A 410 -6.30 6.09 4.28
N ALA A 411 -5.65 5.16 4.97
CA ALA A 411 -6.25 4.42 6.08
C ALA A 411 -6.10 5.25 7.35
N THR A 412 -6.96 6.26 7.48
CA THR A 412 -6.85 7.31 8.49
C THR A 412 -6.95 6.80 9.92
N GLY A 413 -7.68 5.70 10.16
CA GLY A 413 -7.77 5.11 11.48
C GLY A 413 -8.97 4.20 11.71
N TYR A 414 -9.22 3.94 13.00
CA TYR A 414 -10.34 3.12 13.47
C TYR A 414 -11.22 3.91 14.42
N VAL A 415 -12.55 3.69 14.30
CA VAL A 415 -13.50 4.04 15.34
C VAL A 415 -13.94 2.75 16.04
N ASN A 416 -13.77 2.70 17.35
CA ASN A 416 -14.24 1.59 18.18
C ASN A 416 -15.74 1.77 18.47
N ALA A 417 -16.56 1.07 17.70
CA ALA A 417 -18.01 1.19 17.79
C ALA A 417 -18.58 0.79 19.17
N ALA A 418 -17.93 -0.13 19.86
CA ALA A 418 -18.36 -0.54 21.21
C ALA A 418 -18.26 0.61 22.24
N LYS A 419 -17.35 1.55 22.05
CA LYS A 419 -17.24 2.75 22.90
C LYS A 419 -18.45 3.66 22.80
N ALA A 420 -19.21 3.60 21.71
CA ALA A 420 -20.47 4.34 21.60
C ALA A 420 -21.49 3.91 22.68
N VAL A 421 -21.55 2.62 22.97
CA VAL A 421 -22.40 2.10 24.08
C VAL A 421 -21.89 2.55 25.42
N GLU A 422 -20.58 2.47 25.67
CA GLU A 422 -19.96 2.96 26.90
C GLU A 422 -20.28 4.44 27.14
N TYR A 423 -20.15 5.28 26.12
CA TYR A 423 -20.44 6.71 26.23
C TYR A 423 -21.93 7.02 26.44
N VAL A 424 -22.82 6.16 25.96
CA VAL A 424 -24.22 6.27 26.28
C VAL A 424 -24.47 6.02 27.78
N PHE A 425 -23.90 4.95 28.35
CA PHE A 425 -24.04 4.62 29.76
C PHE A 425 -23.36 5.62 30.71
N PHE A 426 -22.25 6.24 30.28
CA PHE A 426 -21.46 7.15 31.11
C PHE A 426 -21.57 8.62 30.68
N ASN A 427 -22.65 9.01 29.98
CA ASN A 427 -22.91 10.40 29.57
C ASN A 427 -21.74 11.07 28.85
N GLY A 428 -21.11 10.35 27.94
CA GLY A 428 -19.94 10.82 27.19
C GLY A 428 -18.61 10.79 27.95
N TYR A 429 -18.60 10.39 29.22
CA TYR A 429 -17.40 10.33 30.03
C TYR A 429 -16.48 9.17 29.60
N ASP A 430 -15.22 9.47 29.35
CA ASP A 430 -14.19 8.47 29.04
C ASP A 430 -13.38 8.14 30.30
N LYS A 431 -13.37 6.84 30.65
CA LYS A 431 -12.70 6.36 31.87
C LYS A 431 -11.18 6.40 31.81
N LYS A 432 -10.60 6.38 30.61
CA LYS A 432 -9.13 6.46 30.44
C LYS A 432 -8.65 7.89 30.47
N LEU A 433 -9.38 8.80 29.81
CA LEU A 433 -9.04 10.22 29.79
C LEU A 433 -9.44 10.95 31.06
N HIS A 434 -10.35 10.38 31.88
CA HIS A 434 -10.96 11.03 33.04
C HIS A 434 -11.66 12.36 32.70
N GLU A 435 -12.20 12.47 31.45
CA GLU A 435 -12.94 13.65 30.96
C GLU A 435 -14.10 13.24 30.05
N VAL A 436 -14.98 14.17 29.73
CA VAL A 436 -16.04 13.96 28.74
C VAL A 436 -15.43 14.00 27.34
N PHE A 437 -15.51 12.90 26.62
CA PHE A 437 -14.96 12.73 25.27
C PHE A 437 -16.03 12.45 24.21
N GLY A 438 -17.07 11.68 24.55
CA GLY A 438 -18.27 11.50 23.74
C GLY A 438 -19.29 12.63 23.94
N LEU A 439 -20.47 12.50 23.33
CA LEU A 439 -21.56 13.44 23.52
C LEU A 439 -22.19 13.28 24.91
N ARG A 440 -22.53 14.39 25.55
CA ARG A 440 -23.44 14.35 26.72
C ARG A 440 -24.85 14.06 26.27
N THR A 441 -25.64 13.42 27.11
CA THR A 441 -27.02 13.03 26.78
C THR A 441 -27.88 14.23 26.38
N GLY A 442 -27.68 15.41 26.96
CA GLY A 442 -28.37 16.66 26.60
C GLY A 442 -27.96 17.27 25.25
N GLU A 443 -26.84 16.80 24.66
CA GLU A 443 -26.34 17.22 23.34
C GLU A 443 -26.86 16.29 22.23
N ILE A 444 -27.47 15.17 22.59
CA ILE A 444 -28.11 14.24 21.68
C ILE A 444 -29.52 14.78 21.38
N GLY A 445 -29.59 15.89 20.64
CA GLY A 445 -30.81 16.61 20.35
C GLY A 445 -31.26 16.54 18.90
N GLY A 446 -32.56 16.62 18.67
CA GLY A 446 -33.27 16.70 17.41
C GLY A 446 -34.73 16.45 17.66
N GLU A 447 -35.62 16.55 16.67
CA GLU A 447 -37.09 16.29 16.80
C GLU A 447 -37.46 14.92 17.40
N ASN A 448 -36.48 14.01 17.50
CA ASN A 448 -36.52 12.76 18.26
C ASN A 448 -35.66 12.83 19.53
N GLY A 449 -35.50 14.01 20.10
CA GLY A 449 -34.62 14.27 21.23
C GLY A 449 -34.85 13.26 22.34
N VAL A 450 -33.75 12.64 22.76
CA VAL A 450 -33.70 11.95 24.03
C VAL A 450 -33.77 13.07 25.06
N ASP A 451 -34.95 13.32 25.63
CA ASP A 451 -35.06 14.21 26.78
C ASP A 451 -34.00 13.82 27.79
N ALA A 452 -33.25 14.82 28.25
CA ALA A 452 -32.11 14.63 29.11
C ALA A 452 -32.44 13.67 30.24
N CYS A 453 -32.08 12.41 30.07
CA CYS A 453 -32.13 11.46 31.14
C CYS A 453 -31.19 11.93 32.24
N ARG A 454 -31.70 12.11 33.43
CA ARG A 454 -30.92 12.46 34.61
C ARG A 454 -29.98 11.32 34.95
N ILE A 455 -28.78 11.37 34.33
CA ILE A 455 -27.68 10.54 34.80
C ILE A 455 -27.18 11.22 36.06
N ASN A 456 -27.53 10.65 37.19
CA ASN A 456 -27.18 11.23 38.49
C ASN A 456 -25.70 11.10 38.81
N ASP A 457 -24.94 10.32 38.04
CA ASP A 457 -23.50 10.15 38.28
C ASP A 457 -22.84 9.73 36.98
N GLU A 458 -21.88 10.50 36.48
CA GLU A 458 -21.03 10.20 35.33
C GLU A 458 -20.26 8.89 35.47
N LYS A 459 -20.22 8.32 36.68
CA LYS A 459 -19.51 7.08 37.03
C LYS A 459 -20.42 5.89 37.31
N SER A 460 -21.72 6.07 37.41
CA SER A 460 -22.62 5.01 37.92
C SER A 460 -22.96 3.91 36.95
N GLY A 461 -22.82 4.15 35.64
CA GLY A 461 -23.14 3.16 34.58
C GLY A 461 -24.62 2.79 34.47
N ASN A 462 -25.54 3.52 35.10
CA ASN A 462 -26.97 3.26 34.98
C ASN A 462 -27.53 3.79 33.67
N ALA A 463 -28.16 2.93 32.90
CA ALA A 463 -28.82 3.32 31.65
C ALA A 463 -30.13 4.08 31.95
N PRO A 464 -30.21 5.33 31.52
CA PRO A 464 -31.35 6.18 31.87
C PRO A 464 -32.43 6.23 30.78
N PHE A 465 -32.55 5.19 29.98
CA PHE A 465 -33.44 5.19 28.83
C PHE A 465 -34.76 4.50 29.16
N GLU A 466 -35.88 5.16 28.86
CA GLU A 466 -37.20 4.62 29.06
C GLU A 466 -37.56 3.54 28.03
N THR A 467 -36.93 3.57 26.85
CA THR A 467 -37.19 2.62 25.76
C THR A 467 -35.91 2.25 25.02
N PHE A 468 -35.88 1.06 24.43
CA PHE A 468 -34.79 0.61 23.56
C PHE A 468 -34.53 1.56 22.38
N GLU A 469 -35.57 2.13 21.78
CA GLU A 469 -35.48 3.04 20.64
C GLU A 469 -34.68 4.31 21.00
N LYS A 470 -34.93 4.86 22.21
CA LYS A 470 -34.17 6.02 22.72
C LYS A 470 -32.71 5.66 22.96
N PHE A 471 -32.43 4.51 23.57
CA PHE A 471 -31.07 4.01 23.74
C PHE A 471 -30.36 3.82 22.39
N TYR A 472 -31.03 3.15 21.45
CA TYR A 472 -30.45 2.88 20.14
C TYR A 472 -30.17 4.17 19.33
N ALA A 473 -31.05 5.18 19.44
CA ALA A 473 -30.82 6.50 18.86
C ALA A 473 -29.59 7.17 19.46
N ALA A 474 -29.41 7.07 20.78
CA ALA A 474 -28.25 7.61 21.47
C ALA A 474 -26.93 6.92 21.03
N VAL A 475 -26.93 5.60 20.90
CA VAL A 475 -25.77 4.84 20.39
C VAL A 475 -25.41 5.29 18.98
N LYS A 476 -26.39 5.47 18.08
CA LYS A 476 -26.13 5.98 16.73
C LYS A 476 -25.56 7.40 16.74
N ALA A 477 -26.06 8.28 17.62
CA ALA A 477 -25.55 9.64 17.74
C ALA A 477 -24.09 9.67 18.24
N GLN A 478 -23.76 8.84 19.24
CA GLN A 478 -22.39 8.71 19.72
C GLN A 478 -21.44 8.21 18.61
N LEU A 479 -21.86 7.16 17.90
CA LEU A 479 -21.05 6.62 16.80
C LEU A 479 -20.83 7.67 15.70
N LYS A 480 -21.88 8.40 15.33
CA LYS A 480 -21.80 9.49 14.36
C LYS A 480 -20.80 10.57 14.82
N ALA A 481 -20.88 11.00 16.09
CA ALA A 481 -19.99 12.00 16.64
C ALA A 481 -18.52 11.55 16.64
N LEU A 482 -18.24 10.28 16.94
CA LEU A 482 -16.89 9.72 16.85
C LEU A 482 -16.36 9.72 15.42
N LEU A 483 -17.18 9.34 14.44
CA LEU A 483 -16.83 9.38 13.02
C LEU A 483 -16.57 10.83 12.54
N GLU A 484 -17.48 11.76 12.84
CA GLU A 484 -17.33 13.17 12.48
C GLU A 484 -16.08 13.80 13.10
N LYS A 485 -15.79 13.49 14.37
CA LYS A 485 -14.56 13.93 15.04
C LYS A 485 -13.32 13.39 14.33
N THR A 486 -13.32 12.11 13.95
CA THR A 486 -12.22 11.48 13.23
C THR A 486 -12.00 12.15 11.88
N MET A 487 -13.06 12.32 11.09
CA MET A 487 -12.98 12.94 9.77
C MET A 487 -12.53 14.40 9.84
N ARG A 488 -13.05 15.19 10.78
CA ARG A 488 -12.64 16.58 10.95
C ARG A 488 -11.14 16.71 11.24
N VAL A 489 -10.60 15.85 12.11
CA VAL A 489 -9.18 15.85 12.43
C VAL A 489 -8.34 15.38 11.25
N ALA A 490 -8.80 14.38 10.50
CA ALA A 490 -8.16 13.92 9.28
C ALA A 490 -8.10 15.04 8.23
N ASP A 491 -9.20 15.72 7.97
CA ASP A 491 -9.29 16.84 7.02
C ASP A 491 -8.28 17.98 7.33
N GLU A 492 -7.88 18.14 8.58
CA GLU A 492 -6.88 19.15 8.95
C GLU A 492 -5.48 18.77 8.51
N TYR A 493 -5.04 17.53 8.79
CA TYR A 493 -3.67 17.12 8.50
C TYR A 493 -3.46 16.61 7.07
N GLU A 494 -4.49 16.05 6.43
CA GLU A 494 -4.37 15.54 5.05
C GLU A 494 -4.03 16.65 4.04
N LYS A 495 -4.37 17.89 4.31
CA LYS A 495 -3.94 19.06 3.52
C LYS A 495 -2.42 19.17 3.40
N TYR A 496 -1.69 18.56 4.32
CA TYR A 496 -0.23 18.59 4.38
C TYR A 496 0.44 17.32 3.87
N PHE A 497 -0.31 16.35 3.34
CA PHE A 497 0.28 15.09 2.88
C PHE A 497 1.37 15.29 1.82
N SER A 498 1.08 16.05 0.77
CA SER A 498 2.08 16.34 -0.26
C SER A 498 3.23 17.25 0.22
N TYR A 499 3.02 18.01 1.30
CA TYR A 499 4.08 18.78 1.95
C TYR A 499 5.00 17.86 2.78
N ILE A 500 4.40 16.95 3.57
CA ILE A 500 5.13 16.00 4.43
C ILE A 500 5.85 14.95 3.61
N ASN A 501 5.19 14.39 2.61
CA ASN A 501 5.75 13.32 1.80
C ASN A 501 5.28 13.40 0.34
N PRO A 502 5.92 14.22 -0.51
CA PRO A 502 5.61 14.25 -1.94
C PRO A 502 5.65 12.85 -2.56
N SER A 503 4.56 12.43 -3.24
CA SER A 503 4.38 11.07 -3.77
C SER A 503 4.87 10.96 -5.22
N LEU A 504 6.15 11.23 -5.47
CA LEU A 504 6.71 11.42 -6.81
C LEU A 504 6.64 10.15 -7.66
N MET A 505 7.10 9.02 -7.12
CA MET A 505 7.10 7.75 -7.84
C MET A 505 5.68 7.31 -8.18
N TYR A 506 4.75 7.44 -7.25
CA TYR A 506 3.34 7.13 -7.45
C TYR A 506 2.67 8.12 -8.43
N SER A 507 2.84 9.43 -8.24
CA SER A 507 2.22 10.47 -9.07
C SER A 507 2.60 10.34 -10.54
N ALA A 508 3.81 9.85 -10.86
CA ALA A 508 4.24 9.60 -12.23
C ALA A 508 3.45 8.47 -12.92
N THR A 509 2.82 7.56 -12.17
CA THR A 509 2.01 6.48 -12.73
C THR A 509 0.60 6.91 -13.10
N VAL A 510 0.08 7.96 -12.48
CA VAL A 510 -1.31 8.42 -12.65
C VAL A 510 -1.37 9.66 -13.55
N GLU A 511 -2.09 9.55 -14.65
CA GLU A 511 -2.10 10.59 -15.69
C GLU A 511 -2.68 11.92 -15.19
N GLY A 512 -3.75 11.89 -14.40
CA GLY A 512 -4.38 13.09 -13.86
C GLY A 512 -3.44 13.98 -13.03
N ALA A 513 -2.47 13.39 -12.31
CA ALA A 513 -1.45 14.13 -11.58
C ALA A 513 -0.52 14.91 -12.53
N LEU A 514 -0.08 14.27 -13.62
CA LEU A 514 0.78 14.89 -14.64
C LEU A 514 0.03 15.93 -15.48
N GLU A 515 -1.23 15.68 -15.84
CA GLU A 515 -2.08 16.65 -16.55
C GLU A 515 -2.27 17.95 -15.76
N LYS A 516 -2.51 17.81 -14.46
CA LYS A 516 -2.69 18.97 -13.56
C LYS A 516 -1.34 19.58 -13.14
N GLY A 517 -0.24 18.84 -13.22
CA GLY A 517 1.08 19.18 -12.69
C GLY A 517 1.04 19.31 -11.17
N LYS A 518 0.39 18.34 -10.50
CA LYS A 518 0.18 18.31 -9.05
C LYS A 518 0.43 16.90 -8.50
N ASP A 519 0.94 16.85 -7.30
CA ASP A 519 1.04 15.61 -6.55
C ASP A 519 -0.32 14.91 -6.43
N ALA A 520 -0.33 13.58 -6.49
CA ALA A 520 -1.56 12.81 -6.40
C ALA A 520 -2.37 13.14 -5.14
N TYR A 521 -1.70 13.31 -3.99
CA TYR A 521 -2.32 13.73 -2.72
C TYR A 521 -2.62 15.22 -2.62
N GLN A 522 -2.27 16.02 -3.62
CA GLN A 522 -2.62 17.44 -3.75
C GLN A 522 -3.75 17.64 -4.77
N ASN A 523 -4.74 16.78 -4.79
CA ASN A 523 -5.80 16.76 -5.80
C ASN A 523 -5.27 16.50 -7.23
N GLY A 524 -4.17 15.79 -7.38
CA GLY A 524 -3.66 15.33 -8.67
C GLY A 524 -4.61 14.35 -9.33
N VAL A 525 -5.20 13.44 -8.57
CA VAL A 525 -6.20 12.46 -9.05
C VAL A 525 -7.63 12.98 -8.91
N LYS A 526 -8.61 12.19 -9.37
CA LYS A 526 -10.04 12.57 -9.33
C LYS A 526 -10.65 12.42 -7.93
N TYR A 527 -10.30 11.35 -7.23
CA TYR A 527 -10.85 11.03 -5.92
C TYR A 527 -9.75 11.08 -4.85
N ASN A 528 -10.01 11.84 -3.79
CA ASN A 528 -9.17 11.89 -2.61
C ASN A 528 -10.06 11.48 -1.43
N ASN A 529 -9.92 10.23 -0.99
CA ASN A 529 -10.75 9.64 0.04
C ASN A 529 -9.93 9.29 1.28
N SER A 530 -10.57 9.38 2.44
CA SER A 530 -10.04 8.90 3.70
C SER A 530 -10.86 7.72 4.17
N SER A 531 -10.20 6.63 4.50
CA SER A 531 -10.84 5.41 5.00
C SER A 531 -10.81 5.38 6.51
N VAL A 532 -11.98 5.27 7.14
CA VAL A 532 -12.12 5.05 8.58
C VAL A 532 -12.75 3.68 8.79
N LEU A 533 -12.02 2.80 9.46
CA LEU A 533 -12.48 1.44 9.76
C LEU A 533 -13.34 1.44 11.03
N THR A 534 -14.37 0.61 11.06
CA THR A 534 -15.17 0.39 12.26
C THR A 534 -14.70 -0.89 12.97
N ALA A 535 -14.06 -0.74 14.12
CA ALA A 535 -13.67 -1.85 14.98
C ALA A 535 -14.75 -2.14 16.02
N GLY A 536 -14.81 -3.38 16.54
CA GLY A 536 -15.71 -3.76 17.61
C GLY A 536 -17.20 -3.82 17.22
N PHE A 537 -17.52 -3.98 15.93
CA PHE A 537 -18.90 -4.01 15.46
C PHE A 537 -19.69 -5.20 16.01
N ALA A 538 -19.08 -6.38 16.10
CA ALA A 538 -19.71 -7.54 16.74
C ALA A 538 -20.04 -7.27 18.21
N THR A 539 -19.08 -6.72 18.96
CA THR A 539 -19.27 -6.34 20.37
C THR A 539 -20.38 -5.29 20.52
N LEU A 540 -20.44 -4.30 19.61
CA LEU A 540 -21.53 -3.32 19.59
C LEU A 540 -22.88 -4.02 19.39
N THR A 541 -22.97 -4.96 18.44
CA THR A 541 -24.21 -5.67 18.11
C THR A 541 -24.67 -6.51 19.30
N ASP A 542 -23.76 -7.24 19.95
CA ASP A 542 -24.07 -8.05 21.12
C ASP A 542 -24.54 -7.18 22.28
N ALA A 543 -23.86 -6.07 22.55
CA ALA A 543 -24.24 -5.13 23.62
C ALA A 543 -25.62 -4.50 23.37
N VAL A 544 -25.90 -4.07 22.14
CA VAL A 544 -27.20 -3.50 21.76
C VAL A 544 -28.30 -4.55 21.83
N SER A 545 -28.03 -5.80 21.43
CA SER A 545 -28.98 -6.91 21.53
C SER A 545 -29.31 -7.26 22.98
N ALA A 546 -28.28 -7.31 23.83
CA ALA A 546 -28.47 -7.55 25.27
C ALA A 546 -29.34 -6.47 25.92
N VAL A 547 -29.12 -5.19 25.62
CA VAL A 547 -29.97 -4.11 26.12
C VAL A 547 -31.42 -4.29 25.62
N LYS A 548 -31.60 -4.67 24.33
CA LYS A 548 -32.95 -4.91 23.80
C LYS A 548 -33.69 -6.03 24.50
N GLU A 549 -33.00 -7.05 24.94
CA GLU A 549 -33.58 -8.23 25.56
C GLU A 549 -33.87 -8.03 27.07
N PHE A 550 -32.98 -7.29 27.76
CA PHE A 550 -33.02 -7.23 29.24
C PHE A 550 -33.46 -5.87 29.80
N VAL A 551 -33.67 -4.85 29.00
CA VAL A 551 -34.13 -3.52 29.36
C VAL A 551 -35.41 -3.16 28.62
#